data_6fc056efcce513cdce55c5bb924d25b6
#
_entry.id   6fc056efcce513cdce55c5bb924d25b6
#
_cell.length_a   1.000
_cell.length_b   1.000
_cell.length_c   1.000
_cell.angle_alpha   90.00
_cell.angle_beta   90.00
_cell.angle_gamma   90.00
#
_symmetry.space_group_name_H-M   'P 1'
#
loop_
_entity.id
_entity.type
_entity.pdbx_description
1 polymer ?
#
loop_
_entity_poly.entity_id
_entity_poly.type
_entity_poly.pdbx_seq_one_letter_code
_entity_poly.pdbx_strand_id
1 'polypeptide(L)'
;HDRHREVVEDLLGRGLAYLCDADNAEVEGSSITDGMAVRFRMPPAQTVEFDDIVRGEVSFSTDDLEDFVIWRSNGSPMFLLANAVDDADMGITHAIRGEDLLSGVPKVLLMLDAIGAPHPTYAHLPLLVNEQRKKLSKRRDDVSIADYRQRGYLAEAMVNYLALLGWGPPDDVEMRP
;
A
#
# COMPACT_ATOMS: atom_id res chain seq x y z
N HIS A 1 11.45 6.78 11.90
CA HIS A 1 12.60 6.01 11.39
C HIS A 1 13.11 4.95 12.37
N ASP A 2 13.25 5.30 13.65
CA ASP A 2 13.80 4.37 14.67
C ASP A 2 12.92 3.12 14.81
N ARG A 3 11.61 3.31 14.88
CA ARG A 3 10.64 2.20 14.96
C ARG A 3 10.71 1.25 13.76
N HIS A 4 10.79 1.77 12.54
CA HIS A 4 10.94 0.94 11.34
C HIS A 4 12.25 0.15 11.37
N ARG A 5 13.33 0.76 11.86
CA ARG A 5 14.63 0.09 12.02
C ARG A 5 14.56 -1.06 13.02
N GLU A 6 13.95 -0.83 14.19
CA GLU A 6 13.74 -1.88 15.19
C GLU A 6 12.99 -3.10 14.62
N VAL A 7 11.92 -2.85 13.83
CA VAL A 7 11.16 -3.91 13.18
C VAL A 7 12.02 -4.68 12.18
N VAL A 8 12.82 -3.99 11.36
CA VAL A 8 13.71 -4.65 10.40
C VAL A 8 14.76 -5.50 11.11
N GLU A 9 15.33 -5.01 12.21
CA GLU A 9 16.31 -5.77 13.01
C GLU A 9 15.69 -7.01 13.67
N ASP A 10 14.44 -6.92 14.17
CA ASP A 10 13.70 -8.07 14.67
C ASP A 10 13.46 -9.13 13.56
N LEU A 11 13.02 -8.69 12.39
CA LEU A 11 12.79 -9.57 11.24
C LEU A 11 14.09 -10.27 10.78
N LEU A 12 15.22 -9.55 10.76
CA LEU A 12 16.53 -10.12 10.46
C LEU A 12 16.93 -11.15 11.51
N GLY A 13 16.80 -10.82 12.80
CA GLY A 13 17.14 -11.71 13.92
C GLY A 13 16.33 -13.01 13.92
N ARG A 14 15.11 -12.98 13.38
CA ARG A 14 14.21 -14.15 13.27
C ARG A 14 14.34 -14.89 11.93
N GLY A 15 15.20 -14.43 11.01
CA GLY A 15 15.37 -15.03 9.68
C GLY A 15 14.19 -14.82 8.72
N LEU A 16 13.26 -13.91 9.06
CA LEU A 16 12.13 -13.50 8.18
C LEU A 16 12.52 -12.46 7.16
N ALA A 17 13.70 -11.89 7.31
CA ALA A 17 14.34 -11.00 6.34
C ALA A 17 15.82 -11.34 6.24
N TYR A 18 16.48 -10.83 5.21
CA TYR A 18 17.91 -11.02 4.99
C TYR A 18 18.54 -9.78 4.36
N LEU A 19 19.86 -9.64 4.58
CA LEU A 19 20.67 -8.61 3.94
C LEU A 19 20.95 -8.99 2.49
N CYS A 20 20.99 -8.01 1.60
CA CYS A 20 21.48 -8.20 0.25
C CYS A 20 22.45 -7.09 -0.16
N ASP A 21 23.43 -7.46 -0.97
CA ASP A 21 24.40 -6.56 -1.57
C ASP A 21 23.85 -5.82 -2.81
N ALA A 22 24.72 -5.11 -3.51
CA ALA A 22 24.37 -4.35 -4.71
C ALA A 22 23.92 -5.25 -5.89
N ASP A 23 24.33 -6.51 -5.90
CA ASP A 23 23.98 -7.50 -6.93
C ASP A 23 22.72 -8.31 -6.53
N ASN A 24 22.06 -7.93 -5.43
CA ASN A 24 20.92 -8.62 -4.79
C ASN A 24 21.26 -10.04 -4.28
N ALA A 25 22.52 -10.36 -4.08
CA ALA A 25 22.92 -11.61 -3.46
C ALA A 25 22.70 -11.54 -1.95
N GLU A 26 22.18 -12.64 -1.36
CA GLU A 26 21.99 -12.77 0.09
C GLU A 26 23.34 -12.74 0.80
N VAL A 27 23.44 -11.94 1.87
CA VAL A 27 24.62 -11.80 2.70
C VAL A 27 24.26 -12.20 4.13
N GLU A 28 25.14 -12.96 4.79
CA GLU A 28 24.95 -13.32 6.20
C GLU A 28 24.99 -12.08 7.10
N GLY A 29 24.02 -12.01 8.02
CA GLY A 29 23.93 -10.94 9.03
C GLY A 29 22.55 -10.87 9.67
N SER A 30 22.52 -10.45 10.93
CA SER A 30 21.31 -10.34 11.75
C SER A 30 21.00 -8.90 12.16
N SER A 31 21.72 -7.92 11.60
CA SER A 31 21.51 -6.47 11.86
C SER A 31 21.75 -5.65 10.61
N ILE A 32 21.09 -4.49 10.53
CA ILE A 32 21.23 -3.56 9.42
C ILE A 32 22.69 -3.13 9.26
N THR A 33 23.23 -3.31 8.07
CA THR A 33 24.60 -2.92 7.70
C THR A 33 24.55 -1.77 6.69
N ASP A 34 25.40 -0.77 6.90
CA ASP A 34 25.47 0.38 5.99
C ASP A 34 25.82 -0.04 4.56
N GLY A 35 25.10 0.55 3.63
CA GLY A 35 25.27 0.25 2.21
C GLY A 35 24.57 -1.02 1.72
N MET A 36 23.98 -1.81 2.61
CA MET A 36 23.21 -3.00 2.28
C MET A 36 21.70 -2.75 2.33
N ALA A 37 20.95 -3.40 1.47
CA ALA A 37 19.51 -3.43 1.53
C ALA A 37 19.04 -4.64 2.35
N VAL A 38 17.78 -4.58 2.84
CA VAL A 38 17.13 -5.73 3.50
C VAL A 38 15.92 -6.14 2.69
N ARG A 39 15.78 -7.43 2.44
CA ARG A 39 14.63 -8.02 1.77
C ARG A 39 13.83 -8.86 2.74
N PHE A 40 12.50 -8.77 2.65
CA PHE A 40 11.57 -9.65 3.34
C PHE A 40 11.52 -10.98 2.59
N ARG A 41 11.62 -12.08 3.33
CA ARG A 41 11.56 -13.44 2.80
C ARG A 41 10.12 -13.87 2.67
N MET A 42 9.68 -14.13 1.45
CA MET A 42 8.34 -14.64 1.20
C MET A 42 8.19 -16.07 1.71
N PRO A 43 7.18 -16.36 2.54
CA PRO A 43 6.91 -17.74 2.92
C PRO A 43 6.43 -18.54 1.71
N PRO A 44 6.99 -19.73 1.43
CA PRO A 44 6.60 -20.54 0.28
C PRO A 44 5.24 -21.23 0.50
N ALA A 45 4.57 -21.53 -0.60
CA ALA A 45 3.37 -22.38 -0.67
C ALA A 45 2.23 -21.95 0.28
N GLN A 46 1.99 -20.65 0.39
CA GLN A 46 0.87 -20.10 1.17
C GLN A 46 -0.11 -19.37 0.26
N THR A 47 -1.37 -19.30 0.70
CA THR A 47 -2.39 -18.43 0.11
C THR A 47 -2.70 -17.31 1.10
N VAL A 48 -2.64 -16.07 0.64
CA VAL A 48 -3.05 -14.88 1.39
C VAL A 48 -4.40 -14.46 0.90
N GLU A 49 -5.39 -14.53 1.78
CA GLU A 49 -6.79 -14.20 1.50
C GLU A 49 -7.25 -13.06 2.40
N PHE A 50 -8.06 -12.17 1.87
CA PHE A 50 -8.71 -11.10 2.62
C PHE A 50 -9.98 -10.63 1.93
N ASP A 51 -10.93 -10.15 2.73
CA ASP A 51 -12.16 -9.53 2.24
C ASP A 51 -11.95 -8.04 2.05
N ASP A 52 -12.09 -7.59 0.81
CA ASP A 52 -12.10 -6.16 0.48
C ASP A 52 -13.53 -5.65 0.37
N ILE A 53 -13.85 -4.55 1.07
CA ILE A 53 -15.23 -4.00 1.12
C ILE A 53 -15.80 -3.71 -0.27
N VAL A 54 -14.93 -3.34 -1.23
CA VAL A 54 -15.34 -2.95 -2.59
C VAL A 54 -15.17 -4.08 -3.59
N ARG A 55 -14.09 -4.88 -3.44
CA ARG A 55 -13.71 -5.94 -4.39
C ARG A 55 -14.24 -7.31 -4.01
N GLY A 56 -14.69 -7.50 -2.77
CA GLY A 56 -15.05 -8.80 -2.23
C GLY A 56 -13.83 -9.63 -1.86
N GLU A 57 -13.97 -10.94 -1.93
CA GLU A 57 -12.90 -11.89 -1.62
C GLU A 57 -11.74 -11.78 -2.62
N VAL A 58 -10.53 -11.58 -2.10
CA VAL A 58 -9.29 -11.44 -2.86
C VAL A 58 -8.28 -12.47 -2.35
N SER A 59 -7.64 -13.20 -3.26
CA SER A 59 -6.71 -14.27 -2.97
C SER A 59 -5.44 -14.15 -3.82
N PHE A 60 -4.26 -14.40 -3.19
CA PHE A 60 -2.95 -14.42 -3.85
C PHE A 60 -2.16 -15.62 -3.39
N SER A 61 -1.49 -16.31 -4.33
CA SER A 61 -0.47 -17.30 -3.98
C SER A 61 0.85 -16.63 -3.69
N THR A 62 1.54 -17.03 -2.61
CA THR A 62 2.90 -16.56 -2.32
C THR A 62 3.93 -17.07 -3.33
N ASP A 63 3.63 -18.16 -4.06
CA ASP A 63 4.50 -18.67 -5.12
C ASP A 63 4.56 -17.72 -6.34
N ASP A 64 3.57 -16.83 -6.48
CA ASP A 64 3.55 -15.78 -7.49
C ASP A 64 4.20 -14.45 -7.01
N LEU A 65 4.69 -14.42 -5.78
CA LEU A 65 5.28 -13.24 -5.15
C LEU A 65 6.75 -13.46 -4.83
N GLU A 66 7.58 -12.53 -5.25
CA GLU A 66 9.01 -12.56 -4.96
C GLU A 66 9.33 -11.85 -3.63
N ASP A 67 10.49 -12.24 -3.03
CA ASP A 67 11.11 -11.48 -1.96
C ASP A 67 11.28 -10.02 -2.37
N PHE A 68 11.02 -9.10 -1.47
CA PHE A 68 11.01 -7.68 -1.80
C PHE A 68 11.78 -6.83 -0.80
N VAL A 69 12.37 -5.76 -1.28
CA VAL A 69 13.14 -4.83 -0.45
C VAL A 69 12.19 -4.12 0.53
N ILE A 70 12.53 -4.19 1.82
CA ILE A 70 11.83 -3.48 2.91
C ILE A 70 12.66 -2.32 3.46
N TRP A 71 13.98 -2.39 3.34
CA TRP A 71 14.92 -1.36 3.78
C TRP A 71 15.97 -1.11 2.71
N ARG A 72 16.16 0.16 2.35
CA ARG A 72 17.11 0.56 1.32
C ARG A 72 18.54 0.63 1.85
N SER A 73 19.51 0.46 0.97
CA SER A 73 20.93 0.62 1.26
C SER A 73 21.32 2.02 1.78
N ASN A 74 20.49 3.03 1.52
CA ASN A 74 20.69 4.39 2.02
C ASN A 74 20.12 4.61 3.44
N GLY A 75 19.66 3.55 4.12
CA GLY A 75 19.13 3.62 5.48
C GLY A 75 17.69 4.12 5.61
N SER A 76 16.86 3.98 4.56
CA SER A 76 15.45 4.39 4.61
C SER A 76 14.49 3.21 4.38
N PRO A 77 13.31 3.20 5.05
CA PRO A 77 12.30 2.16 4.83
C PRO A 77 11.70 2.27 3.44
N MET A 78 11.25 1.13 2.90
CA MET A 78 10.39 1.08 1.73
C MET A 78 8.93 1.32 2.12
N PHE A 79 8.14 1.77 1.16
CA PHE A 79 6.73 2.13 1.38
C PHE A 79 5.91 1.02 2.05
N LEU A 80 6.06 -0.24 1.61
CA LEU A 80 5.28 -1.35 2.15
C LEU A 80 5.60 -1.62 3.63
N LEU A 81 6.88 -1.53 4.02
CA LEU A 81 7.28 -1.66 5.43
C LEU A 81 6.72 -0.48 6.25
N ALA A 82 6.93 0.76 5.78
CA ALA A 82 6.45 1.93 6.48
C ALA A 82 4.92 1.84 6.67
N ASN A 83 4.18 1.46 5.62
CA ASN A 83 2.73 1.29 5.70
C ASN A 83 2.33 0.23 6.75
N ALA A 84 2.95 -0.96 6.74
CA ALA A 84 2.62 -2.01 7.70
C ALA A 84 2.89 -1.58 9.16
N VAL A 85 4.04 -0.98 9.42
CA VAL A 85 4.46 -0.57 10.77
C VAL A 85 3.64 0.62 11.26
N ASP A 86 3.45 1.65 10.42
CA ASP A 86 2.70 2.85 10.80
C ASP A 86 1.21 2.54 11.01
N ASP A 87 0.59 1.72 10.15
CA ASP A 87 -0.80 1.29 10.31
C ASP A 87 -0.99 0.49 11.60
N ALA A 88 -0.04 -0.39 11.95
CA ALA A 88 -0.06 -1.17 13.17
C ALA A 88 0.10 -0.27 14.42
N ASP A 89 1.12 0.57 14.44
CA ASP A 89 1.43 1.44 15.59
C ASP A 89 0.35 2.50 15.81
N MET A 90 -0.32 2.96 14.75
CA MET A 90 -1.45 3.91 14.81
C MET A 90 -2.79 3.24 15.08
N GLY A 91 -2.86 1.91 15.09
CA GLY A 91 -4.10 1.17 15.29
C GLY A 91 -5.13 1.40 14.19
N ILE A 92 -4.67 1.50 12.93
CA ILE A 92 -5.55 1.67 11.77
C ILE A 92 -6.45 0.46 11.62
N THR A 93 -7.76 0.69 11.63
CA THR A 93 -8.78 -0.36 11.51
C THR A 93 -9.26 -0.56 10.08
N HIS A 94 -9.22 0.49 9.25
CA HIS A 94 -9.69 0.48 7.87
C HIS A 94 -8.70 1.21 6.97
N ALA A 95 -8.22 0.55 5.90
CA ALA A 95 -7.32 1.10 4.91
C ALA A 95 -8.07 1.28 3.58
N ILE A 96 -8.55 2.50 3.32
CA ILE A 96 -9.31 2.85 2.11
C ILE A 96 -8.37 3.56 1.12
N ARG A 97 -8.16 3.02 -0.08
CA ARG A 97 -7.18 3.52 -1.04
C ARG A 97 -7.48 3.13 -2.49
N GLY A 98 -6.69 3.61 -3.43
CA GLY A 98 -6.83 3.26 -4.85
C GLY A 98 -6.41 1.82 -5.14
N GLU A 99 -7.07 1.19 -6.11
CA GLU A 99 -6.82 -0.20 -6.51
C GLU A 99 -5.40 -0.47 -7.04
N ASP A 100 -4.64 0.56 -7.38
CA ASP A 100 -3.24 0.43 -7.77
C ASP A 100 -2.34 -0.07 -6.62
N LEU A 101 -2.84 -0.04 -5.39
CA LEU A 101 -2.15 -0.60 -4.21
C LEU A 101 -2.62 -2.01 -3.84
N LEU A 102 -3.65 -2.56 -4.52
CA LEU A 102 -4.23 -3.86 -4.22
C LEU A 102 -3.20 -5.00 -4.28
N SER A 103 -2.36 -5.01 -5.31
CA SER A 103 -1.32 -6.03 -5.48
C SER A 103 -0.23 -6.02 -4.40
N GLY A 104 -0.11 -4.93 -3.64
CA GLY A 104 0.80 -4.81 -2.51
C GLY A 104 0.24 -5.35 -1.20
N VAL A 105 -1.09 -5.53 -1.10
CA VAL A 105 -1.75 -5.95 0.15
C VAL A 105 -1.23 -7.27 0.70
N PRO A 106 -1.06 -8.35 -0.09
CA PRO A 106 -0.57 -9.60 0.45
C PRO A 106 0.81 -9.46 1.11
N LYS A 107 1.69 -8.62 0.56
CA LYS A 107 3.00 -8.32 1.15
C LYS A 107 2.88 -7.57 2.48
N VAL A 108 1.92 -6.63 2.59
CA VAL A 108 1.64 -5.91 3.84
C VAL A 108 1.05 -6.86 4.89
N LEU A 109 0.10 -7.73 4.52
CA LEU A 109 -0.50 -8.68 5.44
C LEU A 109 0.55 -9.65 6.02
N LEU A 110 1.43 -10.20 5.18
CA LEU A 110 2.51 -11.06 5.65
C LEU A 110 3.50 -10.34 6.58
N MET A 111 3.75 -9.05 6.36
CA MET A 111 4.55 -8.25 7.29
C MET A 111 3.82 -8.00 8.60
N LEU A 112 2.51 -7.71 8.57
CA LEU A 112 1.69 -7.57 9.78
C LEU A 112 1.69 -8.86 10.60
N ASP A 113 1.54 -10.03 9.96
CA ASP A 113 1.66 -11.32 10.61
C ASP A 113 3.05 -11.50 11.24
N ALA A 114 4.11 -11.15 10.51
CA ALA A 114 5.49 -11.27 10.99
C ALA A 114 5.77 -10.40 12.22
N ILE A 115 5.15 -9.23 12.34
CA ILE A 115 5.28 -8.35 13.52
C ILE A 115 4.21 -8.61 14.59
N GLY A 116 3.28 -9.54 14.35
CA GLY A 116 2.21 -9.88 15.29
C GLY A 116 1.12 -8.81 15.42
N ALA A 117 0.88 -8.03 14.37
CA ALA A 117 -0.11 -6.96 14.34
C ALA A 117 -1.43 -7.42 13.69
N PRO A 118 -2.57 -6.84 14.11
CA PRO A 118 -3.86 -7.13 13.48
C PRO A 118 -3.93 -6.60 12.06
N HIS A 119 -4.70 -7.28 11.21
CA HIS A 119 -4.97 -6.83 9.85
C HIS A 119 -6.06 -5.74 9.85
N PRO A 120 -5.87 -4.61 9.16
CA PRO A 120 -6.95 -3.67 8.92
C PRO A 120 -7.94 -4.24 7.88
N THR A 121 -9.17 -3.76 7.91
CA THR A 121 -10.13 -3.99 6.83
C THR A 121 -9.76 -3.14 5.62
N TYR A 122 -9.70 -3.75 4.43
CA TYR A 122 -9.32 -3.05 3.20
C TYR A 122 -10.54 -2.62 2.38
N ALA A 123 -10.41 -1.51 1.67
CA ALA A 123 -11.32 -1.07 0.63
C ALA A 123 -10.54 -0.44 -0.52
N HIS A 124 -10.57 -1.06 -1.71
CA HIS A 124 -9.85 -0.56 -2.88
C HIS A 124 -10.80 0.04 -3.89
N LEU A 125 -10.77 1.38 -4.00
CA LEU A 125 -11.58 2.15 -4.93
C LEU A 125 -11.02 2.06 -6.35
N PRO A 126 -11.90 2.04 -7.39
CA PRO A 126 -11.46 2.08 -8.78
C PRO A 126 -10.60 3.31 -9.08
N LEU A 127 -9.68 3.16 -10.03
CA LEU A 127 -8.88 4.28 -10.50
C LEU A 127 -9.72 5.25 -11.33
N LEU A 128 -9.48 6.54 -11.11
CA LEU A 128 -9.99 7.57 -12.01
C LEU A 128 -9.20 7.51 -13.31
N VAL A 129 -9.93 7.41 -14.42
CA VAL A 129 -9.36 7.30 -15.76
C VAL A 129 -9.82 8.46 -16.63
N ASN A 130 -9.00 8.79 -17.63
CA ASN A 130 -9.38 9.75 -18.68
C ASN A 130 -10.28 9.09 -19.75
N GLU A 131 -10.65 9.85 -20.75
CA GLU A 131 -11.48 9.40 -21.89
C GLU A 131 -10.87 8.20 -22.64
N GLN A 132 -9.53 8.09 -22.65
CA GLN A 132 -8.81 6.96 -23.25
C GLN A 132 -8.64 5.78 -22.29
N ARG A 133 -9.35 5.75 -21.14
CA ARG A 133 -9.28 4.74 -20.09
C ARG A 133 -7.89 4.55 -19.47
N LYS A 134 -7.06 5.59 -19.52
CA LYS A 134 -5.75 5.60 -18.85
C LYS A 134 -5.87 6.29 -17.49
N LYS A 135 -5.16 5.76 -16.49
CA LYS A 135 -5.08 6.37 -15.14
C LYS A 135 -4.74 7.85 -15.25
N LEU A 136 -5.50 8.70 -14.56
CA LEU A 136 -5.20 10.13 -14.46
C LEU A 136 -3.81 10.35 -13.84
N SER A 137 -3.05 11.26 -14.43
CA SER A 137 -1.68 11.54 -14.05
C SER A 137 -1.46 13.02 -13.83
N LYS A 138 -0.92 13.43 -12.68
CA LYS A 138 -0.57 14.83 -12.37
C LYS A 138 0.32 15.52 -13.40
N ARG A 139 0.99 14.77 -14.25
CA ARG A 139 1.88 15.31 -15.30
C ARG A 139 1.17 15.60 -16.62
N ARG A 140 0.00 15.01 -16.85
CA ARG A 140 -0.70 15.05 -18.15
C ARG A 140 -2.13 15.54 -18.04
N ASP A 141 -2.74 15.38 -16.89
CA ASP A 141 -4.14 15.66 -16.66
C ASP A 141 -4.28 16.69 -15.53
N ASP A 142 -5.26 17.57 -15.64
CA ASP A 142 -5.60 18.50 -14.56
C ASP A 142 -6.32 17.73 -13.44
N VAL A 143 -5.57 17.35 -12.43
CA VAL A 143 -6.08 16.52 -11.30
C VAL A 143 -5.98 17.23 -9.96
N SER A 144 -5.49 18.46 -9.95
CA SER A 144 -5.38 19.27 -8.74
C SER A 144 -6.68 20.02 -8.48
N ILE A 145 -7.17 20.00 -7.25
CA ILE A 145 -8.31 20.83 -6.81
C ILE A 145 -8.04 22.32 -7.08
N ALA A 146 -6.77 22.75 -6.97
CA ALA A 146 -6.37 24.13 -7.25
C ALA A 146 -6.62 24.52 -8.72
N ASP A 147 -6.40 23.61 -9.67
CA ASP A 147 -6.62 23.87 -11.09
C ASP A 147 -8.13 24.05 -11.39
N TYR A 148 -8.98 23.19 -10.82
CA TYR A 148 -10.43 23.32 -10.94
C TYR A 148 -10.93 24.64 -10.33
N ARG A 149 -10.41 25.01 -9.15
CA ARG A 149 -10.73 26.30 -8.52
C ARG A 149 -10.36 27.50 -9.40
N GLN A 150 -9.16 27.48 -10.03
CA GLN A 150 -8.71 28.55 -10.93
C GLN A 150 -9.58 28.65 -12.20
N ARG A 151 -10.14 27.53 -12.66
CA ARG A 151 -11.08 27.46 -13.78
C ARG A 151 -12.50 27.88 -13.42
N GLY A 152 -12.77 28.23 -12.17
CA GLY A 152 -14.06 28.71 -11.71
C GLY A 152 -15.08 27.62 -11.34
N TYR A 153 -14.63 26.38 -11.14
CA TYR A 153 -15.53 25.34 -10.62
C TYR A 153 -15.91 25.65 -9.16
N LEU A 154 -17.20 25.52 -8.87
CA LEU A 154 -17.72 25.73 -7.52
C LEU A 154 -17.33 24.57 -6.60
N ALA A 155 -17.03 24.87 -5.34
CA ALA A 155 -16.62 23.86 -4.37
C ALA A 155 -17.72 22.82 -4.16
N GLU A 156 -18.98 23.25 -4.05
CA GLU A 156 -20.15 22.38 -3.87
C GLU A 156 -20.31 21.41 -5.04
N ALA A 157 -20.15 21.89 -6.27
CA ALA A 157 -20.23 21.05 -7.47
C ALA A 157 -19.09 20.01 -7.49
N MET A 158 -17.89 20.39 -7.08
CA MET A 158 -16.76 19.46 -6.99
C MET A 158 -16.98 18.39 -5.91
N VAL A 159 -17.47 18.76 -4.73
CA VAL A 159 -17.77 17.81 -3.66
C VAL A 159 -18.84 16.81 -4.11
N ASN A 160 -19.93 17.30 -4.71
CA ASN A 160 -21.01 16.46 -5.23
C ASN A 160 -20.51 15.48 -6.30
N TYR A 161 -19.73 15.98 -7.27
CA TYR A 161 -19.18 15.15 -8.34
C TYR A 161 -18.23 14.08 -7.80
N LEU A 162 -17.32 14.44 -6.89
CA LEU A 162 -16.37 13.51 -6.29
C LEU A 162 -17.06 12.42 -5.47
N ALA A 163 -18.16 12.76 -4.77
CA ALA A 163 -18.94 11.77 -4.06
C ALA A 163 -19.52 10.69 -4.98
N LEU A 164 -19.98 11.07 -6.17
CA LEU A 164 -20.56 10.14 -7.15
C LEU A 164 -19.53 9.22 -7.84
N LEU A 165 -18.25 9.50 -7.75
CA LEU A 165 -17.21 8.69 -8.42
C LEU A 165 -17.05 7.28 -7.82
N GLY A 166 -17.50 7.06 -6.61
CA GLY A 166 -17.41 5.74 -5.95
C GLY A 166 -18.67 5.35 -5.18
N TRP A 167 -19.72 6.17 -5.27
CA TRP A 167 -20.95 5.97 -4.53
C TRP A 167 -22.17 6.16 -5.43
N GLY A 168 -23.05 5.16 -5.45
CA GLY A 168 -24.39 5.26 -6.05
C GLY A 168 -25.40 5.62 -5.00
N PRO A 169 -26.05 6.80 -5.08
CA PRO A 169 -27.07 7.20 -4.10
C PRO A 169 -28.27 6.23 -4.15
N PRO A 170 -28.80 5.78 -2.99
CA PRO A 170 -29.86 4.78 -2.94
C PRO A 170 -31.22 5.28 -3.46
N ASP A 171 -31.35 6.58 -3.64
CA ASP A 171 -32.59 7.24 -4.12
C ASP A 171 -32.44 7.81 -5.55
N ASP A 172 -31.39 7.43 -6.26
CA ASP A 172 -31.05 7.89 -7.62
C ASP A 172 -30.95 9.43 -7.76
N VAL A 173 -30.86 10.17 -6.64
CA VAL A 173 -30.68 11.62 -6.66
C VAL A 173 -29.20 11.96 -6.72
N GLU A 174 -28.72 12.35 -7.90
CA GLU A 174 -27.30 12.67 -8.14
C GLU A 174 -26.88 14.05 -7.62
N MET A 175 -27.80 15.01 -7.55
CA MET A 175 -27.51 16.35 -7.02
C MET A 175 -27.88 16.44 -5.54
N ARG A 176 -26.88 16.75 -4.70
CA ARG A 176 -27.02 16.88 -3.25
C ARG A 176 -26.67 18.30 -2.82
N PRO A 177 -27.37 18.85 -1.79
CA PRO A 177 -27.06 20.17 -1.25
C PRO A 177 -25.70 20.21 -0.52
#